data_84afcd34d3bb03551f5f44b146a8d6bc
#
_entry.id   84afcd34d3bb03551f5f44b146a8d6bc
#
_cell.length_a   1.000
_cell.length_b   1.000
_cell.length_c   1.000
_cell.angle_alpha   90.00
_cell.angle_beta   90.00
_cell.angle_gamma   90.00
#
_symmetry.space_group_name_H-M   'P 1'
#
loop_
_entity.id
_entity.type
_entity.pdbx_description
1 polymer ?
#
loop_
_entity_poly.entity_id
_entity_poly.type
_entity_poly.pdbx_seq_one_letter_code
_entity_poly.pdbx_strand_id
1 'polypeptide(L)'
;MAGYIAEFFGYRAEDKSEQAITAASRQLCPFLGTQCTKVLSRDRIVSGVCAVRQKTVGSPNVICCPNRIYAENYKMLHLVAQQAFGCELGLYSGRAAVEKAKAENGAIAVFGHGWGGELRLPQRAGTGSYFVDWVLARLDENGELTEFTAIEVQTIDTTGNYREARSALLENREIVTDTVGLNWENVSKRIIPQLIYKGQVLQREDLCKTGLFFVCPKAVYDRVLNRLGGKDRIPRFPTQPASIHFLAYDYQGVAADGMITSLGILEEHCTTVYKVQEAFSSMNLPEGNVYRDAIRRSLYGND
;
A
#
# COMPACT_ATOMS: atom_id res chain seq x y z
N MET A 1 21.99 -1.18 -6.87
CA MET A 1 21.36 -0.38 -7.96
C MET A 1 21.43 1.08 -7.51
N ALA A 2 21.74 2.00 -8.42
CA ALA A 2 21.78 3.42 -8.12
C ALA A 2 20.39 4.04 -8.32
N GLY A 3 20.02 4.96 -7.44
CA GLY A 3 18.75 5.66 -7.48
C GLY A 3 18.84 7.01 -6.77
N TYR A 4 17.75 7.73 -6.71
CA TYR A 4 17.65 8.98 -5.96
C TYR A 4 16.27 9.14 -5.35
N ILE A 5 16.15 10.03 -4.37
CA ILE A 5 14.89 10.41 -3.76
C ILE A 5 14.13 11.30 -4.75
N ALA A 6 12.94 10.88 -5.14
CA ALA A 6 12.12 11.61 -6.12
C ALA A 6 11.07 12.52 -5.46
N GLU A 7 10.60 12.14 -4.26
CA GLU A 7 9.66 12.95 -3.45
C GLU A 7 10.11 12.94 -1.99
N PHE A 8 10.24 14.13 -1.41
CA PHE A 8 10.79 14.34 -0.07
C PHE A 8 9.89 15.26 0.75
N PHE A 9 9.38 14.76 1.87
CA PHE A 9 8.33 15.38 2.68
C PHE A 9 7.15 15.88 1.84
N GLY A 10 6.72 15.04 0.86
CA GLY A 10 5.56 15.29 0.03
C GLY A 10 5.77 16.16 -1.19
N TYR A 11 6.92 16.80 -1.32
CA TYR A 11 7.26 17.66 -2.45
C TYR A 11 8.27 16.99 -3.38
N ARG A 12 8.21 17.31 -4.66
CA ARG A 12 9.21 16.85 -5.63
C ARG A 12 10.62 17.21 -5.13
N ALA A 13 11.60 16.37 -5.38
CA ALA A 13 12.97 16.61 -4.92
C ALA A 13 13.55 17.92 -5.49
N GLU A 14 13.17 18.27 -6.73
CA GLU A 14 13.59 19.48 -7.44
C GLU A 14 12.95 20.77 -6.89
N ASP A 15 11.85 20.64 -6.16
CA ASP A 15 11.07 21.78 -5.64
C ASP A 15 11.86 22.51 -4.55
N LYS A 16 12.20 23.77 -4.81
CA LYS A 16 12.94 24.68 -3.91
C LYS A 16 12.07 25.74 -3.28
N SER A 17 10.75 25.60 -3.32
CA SER A 17 9.81 26.52 -2.71
C SER A 17 9.96 26.60 -1.19
N GLU A 18 9.46 27.67 -0.60
CA GLU A 18 9.41 27.85 0.84
C GLU A 18 8.61 26.75 1.53
N GLN A 19 7.52 26.29 0.90
CA GLN A 19 6.67 25.20 1.38
C GLN A 19 7.46 23.90 1.49
N ALA A 20 8.20 23.52 0.44
CA ALA A 20 9.02 22.32 0.41
C ALA A 20 10.17 22.36 1.44
N ILE A 21 10.82 23.51 1.58
CA ILE A 21 11.89 23.73 2.57
C ILE A 21 11.32 23.67 3.99
N THR A 22 10.18 24.31 4.24
CA THR A 22 9.52 24.33 5.55
C THR A 22 9.07 22.93 5.97
N ALA A 23 8.45 22.17 5.06
CA ALA A 23 8.04 20.79 5.33
C ALA A 23 9.23 19.91 5.71
N ALA A 24 10.35 20.04 5.00
CA ALA A 24 11.57 19.29 5.28
C ALA A 24 12.23 19.68 6.61
N SER A 25 12.41 20.98 6.87
CA SER A 25 13.04 21.48 8.10
C SER A 25 12.24 21.16 9.37
N ARG A 26 10.90 21.21 9.27
CA ARG A 26 9.99 20.85 10.36
C ARG A 26 9.63 19.37 10.40
N GLN A 27 10.12 18.57 9.45
CA GLN A 27 9.82 17.13 9.31
C GLN A 27 8.31 16.82 9.25
N LEU A 28 7.54 17.67 8.57
CA LEU A 28 6.09 17.55 8.47
C LEU A 28 5.69 16.54 7.38
N CYS A 29 4.66 15.77 7.67
CA CYS A 29 3.96 14.95 6.68
C CYS A 29 2.77 15.74 6.13
N PRO A 30 2.83 16.27 4.92
CA PRO A 30 1.75 17.11 4.40
C PRO A 30 0.49 16.31 4.07
N PHE A 31 0.58 14.99 3.96
CA PHE A 31 -0.54 14.11 3.67
C PHE A 31 -1.45 13.90 4.89
N LEU A 32 -0.87 13.91 6.09
CA LEU A 32 -1.57 13.70 7.35
C LEU A 32 -1.67 14.98 8.18
N GLY A 33 -1.00 16.07 7.79
CA GLY A 33 -0.94 17.32 8.58
C GLY A 33 -0.20 17.17 9.93
N THR A 34 0.64 16.14 10.09
CA THR A 34 1.34 15.81 11.35
C THR A 34 2.84 15.68 11.12
N GLN A 35 3.59 15.34 12.16
CA GLN A 35 4.99 14.93 12.01
C GLN A 35 5.12 13.66 11.16
N CYS A 36 6.17 13.58 10.35
CA CYS A 36 6.44 12.39 9.56
C CYS A 36 6.82 11.22 10.47
N THR A 37 6.06 10.14 10.40
CA THR A 37 6.25 8.94 11.24
C THR A 37 7.18 7.90 10.63
N LYS A 38 7.54 8.05 9.34
CA LYS A 38 8.47 7.12 8.68
C LYS A 38 9.89 7.36 9.16
N VAL A 39 10.52 6.31 9.71
CA VAL A 39 11.90 6.38 10.23
C VAL A 39 12.84 5.46 9.48
N LEU A 40 14.12 5.80 9.48
CA LEU A 40 15.20 4.91 9.05
C LEU A 40 15.41 3.81 10.10
N SER A 41 15.43 2.57 9.67
CA SER A 41 15.41 1.39 10.56
C SER A 41 16.55 1.32 11.57
N ARG A 42 17.74 1.87 11.25
CA ARG A 42 18.91 1.80 12.12
C ARG A 42 19.00 2.91 13.17
N ASP A 43 18.62 4.14 12.82
CA ASP A 43 18.96 5.33 13.63
C ASP A 43 17.72 6.01 14.21
N ARG A 44 16.52 5.52 13.89
CA ARG A 44 15.23 6.16 14.21
C ARG A 44 15.11 7.61 13.73
N ILE A 45 15.96 8.02 12.78
CA ILE A 45 15.88 9.34 12.16
C ILE A 45 14.67 9.37 11.24
N VAL A 46 13.89 10.45 11.28
CA VAL A 46 12.76 10.66 10.37
C VAL A 46 13.23 10.60 8.93
N SER A 47 12.64 9.73 8.14
CA SER A 47 13.07 9.48 6.75
C SER A 47 12.74 10.65 5.82
N GLY A 48 11.49 11.08 5.79
CA GLY A 48 10.97 12.08 4.86
C GLY A 48 10.82 11.58 3.41
N VAL A 49 11.29 10.38 3.08
CA VAL A 49 11.27 9.84 1.71
C VAL A 49 9.89 9.28 1.40
N CYS A 50 9.19 9.90 0.44
CA CYS A 50 7.85 9.51 0.00
C CYS A 50 7.89 8.67 -1.28
N ALA A 51 8.80 9.00 -2.21
CA ALA A 51 9.05 8.22 -3.42
C ALA A 51 10.53 8.20 -3.78
N VAL A 52 10.93 7.15 -4.50
CA VAL A 52 12.27 7.00 -5.05
C VAL A 52 12.21 6.69 -6.54
N ARG A 53 13.29 7.01 -7.26
CA ARG A 53 13.44 6.68 -8.67
C ARG A 53 14.77 5.99 -8.91
N GLN A 54 14.75 4.92 -9.70
CA GLN A 54 15.98 4.26 -10.12
C GLN A 54 16.63 5.02 -11.29
N LYS A 55 17.96 4.97 -11.36
CA LYS A 55 18.74 5.72 -12.38
C LYS A 55 18.59 5.17 -13.81
N THR A 56 17.91 4.04 -13.98
CA THR A 56 17.65 3.48 -15.32
C THR A 56 16.74 4.43 -16.09
N VAL A 57 17.10 4.69 -17.35
CA VAL A 57 16.33 5.55 -18.25
C VAL A 57 14.87 5.06 -18.32
N GLY A 58 13.92 5.98 -18.20
CA GLY A 58 12.48 5.65 -18.24
C GLY A 58 11.90 5.07 -16.94
N SER A 59 12.71 4.90 -15.88
CA SER A 59 12.18 4.44 -14.59
C SER A 59 11.14 5.41 -14.02
N PRO A 60 9.98 4.93 -13.56
CA PRO A 60 8.99 5.79 -12.91
C PRO A 60 9.43 6.18 -11.49
N ASN A 61 8.79 7.20 -10.93
CA ASN A 61 8.82 7.45 -9.50
C ASN A 61 8.00 6.36 -8.80
N VAL A 62 8.59 5.72 -7.78
CA VAL A 62 7.92 4.65 -7.05
C VAL A 62 7.61 5.12 -5.63
N ILE A 63 6.33 5.20 -5.32
CA ILE A 63 5.84 5.56 -3.99
C ILE A 63 6.24 4.47 -3.01
N CYS A 64 6.95 4.85 -1.94
CA CYS A 64 7.46 3.96 -0.91
C CYS A 64 7.00 4.34 0.52
N CYS A 65 6.05 5.27 0.64
CA CYS A 65 5.45 5.69 1.90
C CYS A 65 3.92 5.51 1.84
N PRO A 66 3.31 4.70 2.72
CA PRO A 66 1.86 4.49 2.73
C PRO A 66 1.08 5.78 3.03
N ASN A 67 1.63 6.70 3.85
CA ASN A 67 0.98 7.96 4.15
C ASN A 67 0.69 8.80 2.89
N ARG A 68 1.43 8.56 1.82
CA ARG A 68 1.20 9.21 0.53
C ARG A 68 -0.17 8.87 -0.06
N ILE A 69 -0.66 7.66 0.18
CA ILE A 69 -1.98 7.18 -0.27
C ILE A 69 -3.11 7.76 0.61
N TYR A 70 -2.80 8.17 1.84
CA TYR A 70 -3.78 8.76 2.77
C TYR A 70 -4.00 10.26 2.57
N ALA A 71 -3.37 10.87 1.56
CA ALA A 71 -3.55 12.27 1.21
C ALA A 71 -5.03 12.64 0.98
N GLU A 72 -5.31 13.96 0.95
CA GLU A 72 -6.66 14.49 0.70
C GLU A 72 -7.68 13.99 1.74
N ASN A 73 -7.28 14.02 3.02
CA ASN A 73 -8.12 13.61 4.15
C ASN A 73 -8.67 12.18 4.01
N TYR A 74 -7.79 11.23 3.70
CA TYR A 74 -8.14 9.80 3.52
C TYR A 74 -9.18 9.56 2.41
N LYS A 75 -9.15 10.34 1.34
CA LYS A 75 -10.06 10.20 0.20
C LYS A 75 -10.22 8.77 -0.30
N MET A 76 -9.15 7.96 -0.21
CA MET A 76 -9.21 6.56 -0.61
C MET A 76 -10.21 5.73 0.21
N LEU A 77 -10.44 6.05 1.51
CA LEU A 77 -11.44 5.36 2.33
C LEU A 77 -12.87 5.66 1.83
N HIS A 78 -13.14 6.91 1.44
CA HIS A 78 -14.43 7.28 0.83
C HIS A 78 -14.67 6.56 -0.48
N LEU A 79 -13.65 6.45 -1.35
CA LEU A 79 -13.75 5.71 -2.61
C LEU A 79 -14.02 4.22 -2.38
N VAL A 80 -13.32 3.60 -1.44
CA VAL A 80 -13.56 2.19 -1.09
C VAL A 80 -14.96 2.02 -0.49
N ALA A 81 -15.40 2.91 0.40
CA ALA A 81 -16.75 2.86 0.98
C ALA A 81 -17.83 2.91 -0.10
N GLN A 82 -17.69 3.81 -1.08
CA GLN A 82 -18.61 3.92 -2.20
C GLN A 82 -18.61 2.65 -3.06
N GLN A 83 -17.44 2.08 -3.36
CA GLN A 83 -17.34 0.83 -4.14
C GLN A 83 -17.88 -0.38 -3.38
N ALA A 84 -17.64 -0.45 -2.07
CA ALA A 84 -18.04 -1.58 -1.25
C ALA A 84 -19.55 -1.59 -0.93
N PHE A 85 -20.11 -0.42 -0.62
CA PHE A 85 -21.47 -0.31 -0.08
C PHE A 85 -22.48 0.35 -1.02
N GLY A 86 -22.01 0.94 -2.13
CA GLY A 86 -22.87 1.59 -3.12
C GLY A 86 -23.64 2.81 -2.61
N CYS A 87 -23.17 3.43 -1.50
CA CYS A 87 -23.83 4.57 -0.89
C CYS A 87 -22.82 5.60 -0.39
N GLU A 88 -23.26 6.85 -0.29
CA GLU A 88 -22.49 7.95 0.28
C GLU A 88 -22.97 8.18 1.73
N LEU A 89 -22.30 7.55 2.69
CA LEU A 89 -22.52 7.74 4.12
C LEU A 89 -21.31 8.40 4.75
N GLY A 90 -21.53 9.13 5.85
CA GLY A 90 -20.45 9.74 6.62
C GLY A 90 -19.52 8.67 7.24
N LEU A 91 -18.21 8.91 7.18
CA LEU A 91 -17.19 8.08 7.80
C LEU A 91 -16.86 8.62 9.20
N TYR A 92 -17.00 7.78 10.21
CA TYR A 92 -16.79 8.16 11.60
C TYR A 92 -15.91 7.16 12.34
N SER A 93 -15.18 7.65 13.34
CA SER A 93 -14.25 6.83 14.12
C SER A 93 -14.98 5.79 14.98
N GLY A 94 -14.77 4.51 14.71
CA GLY A 94 -15.14 3.40 15.58
C GLY A 94 -16.52 3.54 16.25
N ARG A 95 -16.53 3.56 17.59
CA ARG A 95 -17.78 3.63 18.36
C ARG A 95 -18.61 4.91 18.15
N ALA A 96 -17.97 6.03 17.79
CA ALA A 96 -18.68 7.28 17.51
C ALA A 96 -19.64 7.16 16.29
N ALA A 97 -19.37 6.23 15.39
CA ALA A 97 -20.23 5.97 14.24
C ALA A 97 -21.65 5.49 14.62
N VAL A 98 -21.80 4.83 15.77
CA VAL A 98 -23.11 4.32 16.22
C VAL A 98 -24.11 5.45 16.47
N GLU A 99 -23.70 6.50 17.22
CA GLU A 99 -24.56 7.66 17.47
C GLU A 99 -24.80 8.47 16.20
N LYS A 100 -23.80 8.53 15.33
CA LYS A 100 -23.94 9.20 14.02
C LYS A 100 -24.89 8.46 13.10
N ALA A 101 -24.85 7.14 13.07
CA ALA A 101 -25.78 6.32 12.29
C ALA A 101 -27.24 6.57 12.67
N LYS A 102 -27.53 6.67 13.96
CA LYS A 102 -28.88 7.01 14.45
C LYS A 102 -29.34 8.42 14.09
N ALA A 103 -28.40 9.37 14.07
CA ALA A 103 -28.70 10.77 13.77
C ALA A 103 -28.82 11.05 12.25
N GLU A 104 -28.12 10.32 11.41
CA GLU A 104 -27.90 10.61 9.98
C GLU A 104 -28.47 9.51 9.06
N ASN A 105 -29.28 8.61 9.60
CA ASN A 105 -29.92 7.50 8.87
C ASN A 105 -28.90 6.53 8.25
N GLY A 106 -27.88 6.16 9.04
CA GLY A 106 -26.78 5.28 8.67
C GLY A 106 -25.43 5.98 8.70
N ALA A 107 -24.38 5.21 8.88
CA ALA A 107 -22.99 5.69 8.91
C ALA A 107 -22.02 4.56 8.55
N ILE A 108 -20.76 4.93 8.34
CA ILE A 108 -19.67 3.98 8.19
C ILE A 108 -18.70 4.17 9.36
N ALA A 109 -18.53 3.12 10.18
CA ALA A 109 -17.52 3.08 11.21
C ALA A 109 -16.16 2.74 10.59
N VAL A 110 -15.16 3.56 10.89
CA VAL A 110 -13.78 3.38 10.42
C VAL A 110 -12.92 2.84 11.56
N PHE A 111 -12.16 1.80 11.28
CA PHE A 111 -11.16 1.23 12.17
C PHE A 111 -9.82 1.12 11.44
N GLY A 112 -8.78 1.75 11.98
CA GLY A 112 -7.43 1.73 11.43
C GLY A 112 -6.47 2.59 12.25
N HIS A 113 -5.22 2.62 11.84
CA HIS A 113 -4.19 3.38 12.56
C HIS A 113 -4.50 4.88 12.56
N GLY A 114 -4.61 5.45 13.75
CA GLY A 114 -4.91 6.87 13.94
C GLY A 114 -6.38 7.27 13.75
N TRP A 115 -7.26 6.33 13.36
CA TRP A 115 -8.69 6.57 13.20
C TRP A 115 -9.51 5.35 13.65
N GLY A 116 -10.14 5.40 14.80
CA GLY A 116 -11.00 4.36 15.36
C GLY A 116 -10.29 3.19 16.04
N GLY A 117 -8.96 3.15 15.95
CA GLY A 117 -8.14 2.04 16.48
C GLY A 117 -8.10 0.82 15.56
N GLU A 118 -7.03 0.06 15.64
CA GLU A 118 -6.82 -1.16 14.82
C GLU A 118 -7.64 -2.33 15.36
N LEU A 119 -8.36 -3.01 14.47
CA LEU A 119 -9.02 -4.28 14.80
C LEU A 119 -8.05 -5.45 14.64
N ARG A 120 -7.88 -6.20 15.74
CA ARG A 120 -7.05 -7.41 15.76
C ARG A 120 -7.91 -8.62 15.48
N LEU A 121 -7.58 -9.38 14.45
CA LEU A 121 -8.19 -10.68 14.25
C LEU A 121 -7.77 -11.64 15.37
N PRO A 122 -8.70 -12.47 15.92
CA PRO A 122 -8.39 -13.40 16.98
C PRO A 122 -7.28 -14.36 16.58
N GLN A 123 -6.33 -14.58 17.48
CA GLN A 123 -5.32 -15.62 17.29
C GLN A 123 -5.95 -17.00 17.45
N ARG A 124 -5.78 -17.89 16.47
CA ARG A 124 -6.03 -19.32 16.67
C ARG A 124 -4.71 -20.01 17.02
N ALA A 125 -4.68 -20.67 18.18
CA ALA A 125 -3.61 -21.60 18.58
C ALA A 125 -2.17 -21.05 18.49
N GLY A 126 -1.95 -19.79 18.90
CA GLY A 126 -0.58 -19.23 18.98
C GLY A 126 0.06 -18.84 17.66
N THR A 127 -0.63 -18.94 16.54
CA THR A 127 -0.17 -18.38 15.26
C THR A 127 -0.52 -16.91 15.20
N GLY A 128 0.44 -16.07 14.81
CA GLY A 128 0.49 -14.61 14.90
C GLY A 128 -0.82 -13.83 14.68
N SER A 129 -0.85 -12.62 15.17
CA SER A 129 -1.96 -11.69 14.96
C SER A 129 -2.01 -11.25 13.50
N TYR A 130 -3.17 -11.37 12.87
CA TYR A 130 -3.39 -10.85 11.53
C TYR A 130 -4.16 -9.54 11.63
N PHE A 131 -3.63 -8.53 10.95
CA PHE A 131 -4.24 -7.22 10.88
C PHE A 131 -4.50 -6.90 9.42
N VAL A 132 -5.55 -6.15 9.17
CA VAL A 132 -5.71 -5.33 7.98
C VAL A 132 -5.51 -3.88 8.38
N ASP A 133 -5.03 -3.06 7.46
CA ASP A 133 -4.75 -1.66 7.80
C ASP A 133 -6.02 -0.89 8.16
N TRP A 134 -7.13 -1.19 7.45
CA TRP A 134 -8.42 -0.55 7.70
C TRP A 134 -9.57 -1.54 7.57
N VAL A 135 -10.61 -1.30 8.41
CA VAL A 135 -11.92 -1.91 8.25
C VAL A 135 -12.95 -0.79 8.16
N LEU A 136 -13.82 -0.88 7.16
CA LEU A 136 -15.00 -0.03 7.04
C LEU A 136 -16.22 -0.88 7.33
N ALA A 137 -17.04 -0.45 8.30
CA ALA A 137 -18.23 -1.18 8.74
C ALA A 137 -19.46 -0.29 8.56
N ARG A 138 -20.40 -0.73 7.73
CA ARG A 138 -21.66 -0.03 7.48
C ARG A 138 -22.64 -0.30 8.63
N LEU A 139 -23.20 0.76 9.17
CA LEU A 139 -24.23 0.73 10.19
C LEU A 139 -25.55 1.25 9.60
N ASP A 140 -26.66 0.63 9.97
CA ASP A 140 -28.01 1.10 9.64
C ASP A 140 -28.46 2.28 10.53
N GLU A 141 -29.70 2.74 10.35
CA GLU A 141 -30.30 3.83 11.12
C GLU A 141 -30.46 3.53 12.60
N ASN A 142 -30.38 2.27 13.03
CA ASN A 142 -30.41 1.85 14.43
C ASN A 142 -29.01 1.77 15.04
N GLY A 143 -27.96 1.93 14.23
CA GLY A 143 -26.57 1.76 14.60
C GLY A 143 -26.10 0.29 14.63
N GLU A 144 -26.87 -0.61 14.00
CA GLU A 144 -26.55 -2.02 13.90
C GLU A 144 -25.64 -2.29 12.69
N LEU A 145 -24.66 -3.20 12.87
CA LEU A 145 -23.74 -3.60 11.83
C LEU A 145 -24.44 -4.44 10.74
N THR A 146 -24.43 -3.96 9.49
CA THR A 146 -25.07 -4.64 8.36
C THR A 146 -24.07 -5.35 7.44
N GLU A 147 -22.93 -4.73 7.18
CA GLU A 147 -21.85 -5.29 6.36
C GLU A 147 -20.53 -4.59 6.65
N PHE A 148 -19.43 -5.20 6.25
CA PHE A 148 -18.12 -4.57 6.34
C PHE A 148 -17.21 -4.99 5.18
N THR A 149 -16.14 -4.22 4.99
CA THR A 149 -15.04 -4.56 4.09
C THR A 149 -13.70 -4.25 4.74
N ALA A 150 -12.65 -4.88 4.26
CA ALA A 150 -11.29 -4.69 4.73
C ALA A 150 -10.40 -4.07 3.65
N ILE A 151 -9.43 -3.28 4.08
CA ILE A 151 -8.48 -2.61 3.19
C ILE A 151 -7.07 -2.90 3.67
N GLU A 152 -6.23 -3.29 2.74
CA GLU A 152 -4.78 -3.41 2.90
C GLU A 152 -4.09 -2.38 2.04
N VAL A 153 -3.27 -1.54 2.63
CA VAL A 153 -2.49 -0.51 1.95
C VAL A 153 -1.03 -0.91 1.93
N GLN A 154 -0.49 -1.19 0.78
CA GLN A 154 0.87 -1.70 0.68
C GLN A 154 1.70 -0.88 -0.30
N THR A 155 2.77 -0.28 0.20
CA THR A 155 3.85 0.28 -0.62
C THR A 155 5.03 -0.68 -0.66
N ILE A 156 6.12 -0.28 -1.31
CA ILE A 156 7.33 -1.08 -1.40
C ILE A 156 8.43 -0.55 -0.47
N ASP A 157 9.08 -1.44 0.25
CA ASP A 157 10.22 -1.08 1.09
C ASP A 157 11.43 -0.68 0.25
N THR A 158 12.17 0.31 0.73
CA THR A 158 13.45 0.70 0.14
C THR A 158 14.59 -0.16 0.68
N THR A 159 15.59 -0.39 -0.14
CA THR A 159 16.83 -1.08 0.21
C THR A 159 18.04 -0.14 -0.02
N GLY A 160 19.20 -0.53 0.51
CA GLY A 160 20.41 0.25 0.37
C GLY A 160 20.49 1.42 1.36
N ASN A 161 21.36 2.36 1.05
CA ASN A 161 21.58 3.57 1.83
C ASN A 161 21.15 4.80 1.03
N TYR A 162 20.51 5.76 1.67
CA TYR A 162 20.16 7.05 1.09
C TYR A 162 20.31 8.21 2.09
N ARG A 163 21.23 8.05 3.07
CA ARG A 163 21.49 9.08 4.08
C ARG A 163 22.12 10.32 3.48
N GLU A 164 23.07 10.14 2.57
CA GLU A 164 23.74 11.24 1.86
C GLU A 164 22.75 12.00 1.00
N ALA A 165 21.96 11.31 0.19
CA ALA A 165 20.91 11.91 -0.61
C ALA A 165 19.86 12.65 0.25
N ARG A 166 19.51 12.09 1.42
CA ARG A 166 18.62 12.73 2.39
C ARG A 166 19.21 14.01 2.98
N SER A 167 20.50 13.98 3.39
CA SER A 167 21.17 15.16 3.96
C SER A 167 21.28 16.28 2.93
N ALA A 168 21.68 15.98 1.72
CA ALA A 168 21.75 16.95 0.63
C ALA A 168 20.40 17.61 0.34
N LEU A 169 19.30 16.83 0.39
CA LEU A 169 17.95 17.39 0.24
C LEU A 169 17.51 18.26 1.44
N LEU A 170 17.93 17.94 2.65
CA LEU A 170 17.65 18.76 3.84
C LEU A 170 18.40 20.07 3.82
N GLU A 171 19.68 20.05 3.43
CA GLU A 171 20.57 21.20 3.48
C GLU A 171 20.31 22.17 2.32
N ASN A 172 20.27 21.67 1.10
CA ASN A 172 20.29 22.51 -0.11
C ASN A 172 19.25 22.14 -1.17
N ARG A 173 18.35 21.19 -0.89
CA ARG A 173 17.44 20.60 -1.91
C ARG A 173 18.21 20.11 -3.13
N GLU A 174 19.39 19.52 -2.88
CA GLU A 174 20.23 18.92 -3.92
C GLU A 174 19.91 17.43 -4.10
N ILE A 175 19.77 17.02 -5.39
CA ILE A 175 19.50 15.64 -5.74
C ILE A 175 20.82 14.91 -5.91
N VAL A 176 21.10 14.00 -5.00
CA VAL A 176 22.27 13.14 -5.02
C VAL A 176 21.85 11.70 -5.36
N THR A 177 22.63 11.07 -6.25
CA THR A 177 22.48 9.64 -6.54
C THR A 177 23.12 8.82 -5.44
N ASP A 178 22.36 7.86 -4.89
CA ASP A 178 22.81 6.96 -3.82
C ASP A 178 22.47 5.50 -4.16
N THR A 179 22.75 4.57 -3.26
CA THR A 179 22.49 3.14 -3.46
C THR A 179 21.05 2.73 -3.16
N VAL A 180 20.11 3.69 -3.16
CA VAL A 180 18.70 3.42 -2.90
C VAL A 180 18.12 2.48 -3.95
N GLY A 181 17.52 1.41 -3.48
CA GLY A 181 16.82 0.41 -4.29
C GLY A 181 15.42 0.13 -3.75
N LEU A 182 14.74 -0.81 -4.37
CA LEU A 182 13.39 -1.25 -4.02
C LEU A 182 13.41 -2.76 -3.74
N ASN A 183 12.79 -3.17 -2.64
CA ASN A 183 12.76 -4.58 -2.22
C ASN A 183 11.65 -5.35 -2.94
N TRP A 184 11.82 -5.55 -4.24
CA TRP A 184 10.83 -6.26 -5.07
C TRP A 184 10.61 -7.72 -4.68
N GLU A 185 11.55 -8.34 -3.94
CA GLU A 185 11.37 -9.69 -3.43
C GLU A 185 10.20 -9.79 -2.43
N ASN A 186 9.90 -8.70 -1.72
CA ASN A 186 8.77 -8.65 -0.80
C ASN A 186 7.44 -8.92 -1.48
N VAL A 187 7.31 -8.67 -2.79
CA VAL A 187 6.08 -9.01 -3.54
C VAL A 187 5.78 -10.49 -3.43
N SER A 188 6.76 -11.35 -3.73
CA SER A 188 6.58 -12.81 -3.68
C SER A 188 6.66 -13.38 -2.26
N LYS A 189 7.53 -12.82 -1.42
CA LYS A 189 7.80 -13.38 -0.08
C LYS A 189 6.77 -12.95 0.97
N ARG A 190 6.12 -11.79 0.79
CA ARG A 190 5.28 -11.19 1.82
C ARG A 190 3.94 -10.68 1.29
N ILE A 191 3.92 -9.85 0.24
CA ILE A 191 2.68 -9.17 -0.20
C ILE A 191 1.65 -10.18 -0.70
N ILE A 192 1.96 -10.98 -1.72
CA ILE A 192 1.01 -11.94 -2.28
C ILE A 192 0.56 -12.99 -1.26
N PRO A 193 1.45 -13.63 -0.46
CA PRO A 193 1.01 -14.55 0.59
C PRO A 193 0.04 -13.93 1.60
N GLN A 194 0.27 -12.67 2.00
CA GLN A 194 -0.63 -11.96 2.91
C GLN A 194 -2.00 -11.69 2.27
N LEU A 195 -2.03 -11.29 0.99
CA LEU A 195 -3.29 -11.07 0.27
C LEU A 195 -4.12 -12.35 0.19
N ILE A 196 -3.48 -13.49 -0.15
CA ILE A 196 -4.14 -14.79 -0.21
C ILE A 196 -4.71 -15.14 1.16
N TYR A 197 -3.90 -15.05 2.21
CA TYR A 197 -4.33 -15.39 3.56
C TYR A 197 -5.48 -14.51 4.04
N LYS A 198 -5.33 -13.18 3.96
CA LYS A 198 -6.36 -12.22 4.38
C LYS A 198 -7.67 -12.40 3.58
N GLY A 199 -7.57 -12.59 2.26
CA GLY A 199 -8.73 -12.87 1.43
C GLY A 199 -9.45 -14.18 1.81
N GLN A 200 -8.69 -15.24 2.16
CA GLN A 200 -9.28 -16.50 2.65
C GLN A 200 -9.94 -16.37 4.03
N VAL A 201 -9.46 -15.49 4.90
CA VAL A 201 -10.12 -15.21 6.17
C VAL A 201 -11.42 -14.45 5.95
N LEU A 202 -11.37 -13.36 5.18
CA LEU A 202 -12.50 -12.46 4.96
C LEU A 202 -13.68 -13.12 4.24
N GLN A 203 -13.42 -14.03 3.29
CA GLN A 203 -14.50 -14.75 2.62
C GLN A 203 -15.35 -15.66 3.52
N ARG A 204 -14.89 -15.92 4.75
CA ARG A 204 -15.61 -16.72 5.76
C ARG A 204 -16.47 -15.87 6.69
N GLU A 205 -16.40 -14.56 6.54
CA GLU A 205 -17.15 -13.61 7.33
C GLU A 205 -18.49 -13.32 6.66
N ASP A 206 -19.59 -13.64 7.31
CA ASP A 206 -20.95 -13.54 6.76
C ASP A 206 -21.31 -12.13 6.32
N LEU A 207 -20.77 -11.11 6.98
CA LEU A 207 -21.02 -9.70 6.69
C LEU A 207 -19.99 -9.08 5.74
N CYS A 208 -18.92 -9.79 5.36
CA CYS A 208 -17.93 -9.31 4.38
C CYS A 208 -18.37 -9.68 2.96
N LYS A 209 -19.23 -8.86 2.34
CA LYS A 209 -19.81 -9.13 1.03
C LYS A 209 -18.89 -8.82 -0.14
N THR A 210 -17.94 -7.93 0.03
CA THR A 210 -17.08 -7.40 -1.04
C THR A 210 -15.63 -7.87 -0.99
N GLY A 211 -15.25 -8.61 0.05
CA GLY A 211 -13.89 -9.15 0.21
C GLY A 211 -12.85 -8.10 0.63
N LEU A 212 -11.65 -8.18 0.06
CA LEU A 212 -10.49 -7.37 0.41
C LEU A 212 -10.19 -6.32 -0.66
N PHE A 213 -10.04 -5.07 -0.26
CA PHE A 213 -9.47 -4.01 -1.10
C PHE A 213 -7.97 -3.90 -0.86
N PHE A 214 -7.19 -4.09 -1.91
CA PHE A 214 -5.74 -3.93 -1.90
C PHE A 214 -5.36 -2.63 -2.61
N VAL A 215 -4.95 -1.66 -1.82
CA VAL A 215 -4.59 -0.31 -2.29
C VAL A 215 -3.08 -0.19 -2.34
N CYS A 216 -2.53 0.10 -3.51
CA CYS A 216 -1.08 0.14 -3.69
C CYS A 216 -0.66 1.11 -4.80
N PRO A 217 0.63 1.52 -4.85
CA PRO A 217 1.18 2.20 -6.01
C PRO A 217 1.12 1.33 -7.26
N LYS A 218 0.94 1.95 -8.43
CA LYS A 218 0.92 1.28 -9.75
C LYS A 218 2.13 0.36 -9.97
N ALA A 219 3.31 0.81 -9.56
CA ALA A 219 4.54 0.01 -9.68
C ALA A 219 4.48 -1.29 -8.84
N VAL A 220 3.83 -1.28 -7.67
CA VAL A 220 3.61 -2.48 -6.84
C VAL A 220 2.59 -3.40 -7.52
N TYR A 221 1.48 -2.84 -8.01
CA TYR A 221 0.48 -3.58 -8.77
C TYR A 221 1.09 -4.29 -9.97
N ASP A 222 1.89 -3.61 -10.78
CA ASP A 222 2.56 -4.21 -11.94
C ASP A 222 3.49 -5.35 -11.55
N ARG A 223 4.21 -5.22 -10.44
CA ARG A 223 5.06 -6.30 -9.93
C ARG A 223 4.25 -7.49 -9.43
N VAL A 224 3.12 -7.25 -8.77
CA VAL A 224 2.18 -8.32 -8.36
C VAL A 224 1.67 -9.04 -9.61
N LEU A 225 1.17 -8.30 -10.62
CA LEU A 225 0.72 -8.89 -11.88
C LEU A 225 1.79 -9.72 -12.57
N ASN A 226 3.00 -9.18 -12.73
CA ASN A 226 4.12 -9.90 -13.36
C ASN A 226 4.43 -11.20 -12.60
N ARG A 227 4.40 -11.18 -11.26
CA ARG A 227 4.64 -12.38 -10.45
C ARG A 227 3.52 -13.41 -10.60
N LEU A 228 2.30 -12.97 -10.88
CA LEU A 228 1.13 -13.82 -11.10
C LEU A 228 0.96 -14.24 -12.58
N GLY A 229 1.87 -13.84 -13.48
CA GLY A 229 1.85 -14.22 -14.89
C GLY A 229 0.99 -13.35 -15.80
N GLY A 230 0.66 -12.12 -15.34
CA GLY A 230 -0.07 -11.13 -16.12
C GLY A 230 -1.59 -11.14 -15.91
N LYS A 231 -2.27 -10.18 -16.53
CA LYS A 231 -3.74 -9.99 -16.39
C LYS A 231 -4.54 -11.22 -16.89
N ASP A 232 -4.02 -11.94 -17.86
CA ASP A 232 -4.71 -13.12 -18.43
C ASP A 232 -4.80 -14.28 -17.43
N ARG A 233 -3.89 -14.36 -16.48
CA ARG A 233 -3.89 -15.40 -15.43
C ARG A 233 -4.79 -15.09 -14.25
N ILE A 234 -5.13 -13.83 -14.05
CA ILE A 234 -6.05 -13.37 -13.00
C ILE A 234 -7.20 -12.57 -13.62
N PRO A 235 -8.13 -13.24 -14.31
CA PRO A 235 -9.24 -12.58 -14.98
C PRO A 235 -10.11 -11.78 -14.02
N ARG A 236 -10.87 -10.82 -14.57
CA ARG A 236 -11.83 -10.02 -13.81
C ARG A 236 -13.04 -10.85 -13.42
N PHE A 237 -13.52 -10.65 -12.21
CA PHE A 237 -14.76 -11.24 -11.69
C PHE A 237 -15.65 -10.15 -11.11
N PRO A 238 -16.98 -10.36 -11.09
CA PRO A 238 -17.90 -9.55 -10.30
C PRO A 238 -17.54 -9.62 -8.81
N THR A 239 -17.84 -8.55 -8.09
CA THR A 239 -17.64 -8.45 -6.64
C THR A 239 -18.39 -9.56 -5.90
N GLN A 240 -17.69 -10.21 -4.98
CA GLN A 240 -18.16 -11.33 -4.17
C GLN A 240 -17.31 -11.45 -2.88
N PRO A 241 -17.74 -12.23 -1.87
CA PRO A 241 -16.98 -12.36 -0.61
C PRO A 241 -15.52 -12.80 -0.78
N ALA A 242 -15.21 -13.57 -1.83
CA ALA A 242 -13.84 -14.02 -2.14
C ALA A 242 -13.04 -13.01 -3.00
N SER A 243 -13.54 -11.82 -3.22
CA SER A 243 -12.89 -10.83 -4.08
C SER A 243 -11.62 -10.25 -3.46
N ILE A 244 -10.66 -9.96 -4.34
CA ILE A 244 -9.55 -9.04 -4.10
C ILE A 244 -9.68 -7.92 -5.13
N HIS A 245 -9.94 -6.71 -4.64
CA HIS A 245 -10.00 -5.49 -5.44
C HIS A 245 -8.65 -4.80 -5.42
N PHE A 246 -7.95 -4.77 -6.54
CA PHE A 246 -6.73 -4.00 -6.70
C PHE A 246 -7.08 -2.57 -7.09
N LEU A 247 -6.66 -1.60 -6.29
CA LEU A 247 -6.74 -0.17 -6.56
C LEU A 247 -5.33 0.39 -6.68
N ALA A 248 -4.88 0.59 -7.91
CA ALA A 248 -3.51 1.02 -8.19
C ALA A 248 -3.44 2.53 -8.40
N TYR A 249 -2.77 3.21 -7.47
CA TYR A 249 -2.59 4.66 -7.47
C TYR A 249 -1.30 5.07 -8.19
N ASP A 250 -1.36 6.17 -8.92
CA ASP A 250 -0.19 6.82 -9.49
C ASP A 250 -0.37 8.33 -9.54
N TYR A 251 0.69 9.04 -9.86
CA TYR A 251 0.72 10.49 -9.98
C TYR A 251 -0.18 11.00 -11.10
N GLN A 252 -0.99 12.01 -10.80
CA GLN A 252 -1.79 12.74 -11.79
C GLN A 252 -1.05 13.99 -12.27
N GLY A 253 -0.18 13.82 -13.26
CA GLY A 253 0.62 14.89 -13.81
C GLY A 253 1.81 15.28 -12.93
N VAL A 254 2.24 16.54 -13.04
CA VAL A 254 3.34 17.14 -12.28
C VAL A 254 2.83 18.44 -11.68
N ALA A 255 2.86 18.55 -10.35
CA ALA A 255 2.46 19.78 -9.67
C ALA A 255 3.47 20.92 -9.89
N ALA A 256 3.00 22.16 -9.78
CA ALA A 256 3.88 23.35 -9.69
C ALA A 256 4.70 23.31 -8.39
N ASP A 257 5.76 24.13 -8.32
CA ASP A 257 6.54 24.30 -7.11
C ASP A 257 5.68 24.83 -5.96
N GLY A 258 5.92 24.33 -4.76
CA GLY A 258 5.12 24.61 -3.59
C GLY A 258 3.82 23.80 -3.47
N MET A 259 3.53 22.95 -4.46
CA MET A 259 2.32 22.14 -4.49
C MET A 259 2.64 20.64 -4.42
N ILE A 260 1.75 19.89 -3.77
CA ILE A 260 1.82 18.43 -3.72
C ILE A 260 1.17 17.86 -4.97
N THR A 261 1.85 16.95 -5.65
CA THR A 261 1.27 16.27 -6.82
C THR A 261 0.13 15.34 -6.36
N SER A 262 -1.06 15.48 -6.94
CA SER A 262 -2.19 14.59 -6.63
C SER A 262 -1.94 13.15 -7.06
N LEU A 263 -2.55 12.22 -6.35
CA LEU A 263 -2.66 10.81 -6.78
C LEU A 263 -4.07 10.50 -7.24
N GLY A 264 -4.16 9.60 -8.21
CA GLY A 264 -5.44 9.03 -8.65
C GLY A 264 -5.33 7.54 -8.90
N ILE A 265 -6.47 6.87 -8.94
CA ILE A 265 -6.55 5.47 -9.34
C ILE A 265 -6.29 5.41 -10.85
N LEU A 266 -5.23 4.71 -11.25
CA LEU A 266 -4.87 4.49 -12.65
C LEU A 266 -5.37 3.14 -13.15
N GLU A 267 -5.44 2.16 -12.27
CA GLU A 267 -5.94 0.81 -12.59
C GLU A 267 -6.82 0.30 -11.47
N GLU A 268 -7.94 -0.29 -11.88
CA GLU A 268 -8.84 -1.05 -11.01
C GLU A 268 -9.00 -2.47 -11.55
N HIS A 269 -8.89 -3.46 -10.67
CA HIS A 269 -9.00 -4.85 -11.06
C HIS A 269 -9.61 -5.67 -9.92
N CYS A 270 -10.79 -6.23 -10.14
CA CYS A 270 -11.42 -7.17 -9.23
C CYS A 270 -11.20 -8.60 -9.72
N THR A 271 -10.65 -9.44 -8.88
CA THR A 271 -10.47 -10.89 -9.12
C THR A 271 -10.82 -11.67 -7.85
N THR A 272 -10.58 -12.98 -7.81
CA THR A 272 -10.83 -13.79 -6.61
C THR A 272 -9.52 -14.22 -5.94
N VAL A 273 -9.57 -14.42 -4.62
CA VAL A 273 -8.44 -14.96 -3.85
C VAL A 273 -7.97 -16.30 -4.42
N TYR A 274 -8.87 -17.11 -4.96
CA TYR A 274 -8.54 -18.40 -5.57
C TYR A 274 -7.70 -18.25 -6.83
N LYS A 275 -8.02 -17.28 -7.69
CA LYS A 275 -7.23 -17.01 -8.90
C LYS A 275 -5.85 -16.46 -8.58
N VAL A 276 -5.75 -15.61 -7.57
CA VAL A 276 -4.44 -15.13 -7.08
C VAL A 276 -3.62 -16.29 -6.53
N GLN A 277 -4.20 -17.18 -5.74
CA GLN A 277 -3.53 -18.36 -5.19
C GLN A 277 -3.10 -19.34 -6.28
N GLU A 278 -3.99 -19.67 -7.22
CA GLU A 278 -3.70 -20.54 -8.36
C GLU A 278 -2.52 -20.01 -9.19
N ALA A 279 -2.58 -18.73 -9.58
CA ALA A 279 -1.53 -18.08 -10.34
C ALA A 279 -0.20 -18.05 -9.56
N PHE A 280 -0.23 -17.71 -8.28
CA PHE A 280 0.96 -17.66 -7.43
C PHE A 280 1.65 -19.03 -7.32
N SER A 281 0.88 -20.10 -7.19
CA SER A 281 1.39 -21.48 -7.01
C SER A 281 1.89 -22.11 -8.32
N SER A 282 1.37 -21.69 -9.48
CA SER A 282 1.67 -22.30 -10.78
C SER A 282 2.71 -21.56 -11.60
N MET A 283 3.07 -20.32 -11.22
CA MET A 283 3.94 -19.47 -12.04
C MET A 283 5.38 -19.40 -11.51
N ASN A 284 6.30 -19.35 -12.47
CA ASN A 284 7.73 -19.10 -12.22
C ASN A 284 8.37 -20.12 -11.25
N LEU A 285 7.93 -21.36 -11.29
CA LEU A 285 8.70 -22.43 -10.66
C LEU A 285 9.98 -22.65 -11.49
N PRO A 286 11.13 -22.81 -10.83
CA PRO A 286 12.36 -23.17 -11.53
C PRO A 286 12.18 -24.53 -12.21
N GLU A 287 12.95 -24.76 -13.27
CA GLU A 287 13.01 -26.09 -13.89
C GLU A 287 13.35 -27.18 -12.87
N GLY A 288 12.95 -28.41 -13.15
CA GLY A 288 13.28 -29.53 -12.27
C GLY A 288 14.81 -29.67 -12.09
N ASN A 289 15.21 -30.12 -10.92
CA ASN A 289 16.60 -30.45 -10.59
C ASN A 289 17.59 -29.27 -10.42
N VAL A 290 17.14 -28.00 -10.37
CA VAL A 290 18.04 -26.86 -10.18
C VAL A 290 18.93 -26.99 -8.93
N TYR A 291 18.40 -27.54 -7.84
CA TYR A 291 19.21 -27.81 -6.63
C TYR A 291 20.24 -28.89 -6.85
N ARG A 292 19.87 -30.01 -7.48
CA ARG A 292 20.80 -31.10 -7.83
C ARG A 292 21.96 -30.55 -8.66
N ASP A 293 21.65 -29.76 -9.67
CA ASP A 293 22.65 -29.25 -10.60
C ASP A 293 23.52 -28.16 -9.95
N ALA A 294 22.97 -27.34 -9.05
CA ALA A 294 23.73 -26.41 -8.23
C ALA A 294 24.66 -27.15 -7.24
N ILE A 295 24.19 -28.21 -6.59
CA ILE A 295 24.99 -29.03 -5.69
C ILE A 295 26.13 -29.70 -6.45
N ARG A 296 25.85 -30.30 -7.63
CA ARG A 296 26.89 -30.94 -8.46
C ARG A 296 27.96 -29.95 -8.88
N ARG A 297 27.59 -28.79 -9.35
CA ARG A 297 28.55 -27.72 -9.69
C ARG A 297 29.40 -27.30 -8.49
N SER A 298 28.81 -27.21 -7.29
CA SER A 298 29.53 -26.84 -6.07
C SER A 298 30.49 -27.93 -5.60
N LEU A 299 30.13 -29.21 -5.78
CA LEU A 299 30.95 -30.33 -5.33
C LEU A 299 32.06 -30.72 -6.32
N TYR A 300 31.77 -30.65 -7.61
CA TYR A 300 32.61 -31.26 -8.64
C TYR A 300 33.15 -30.22 -9.66
N GLY A 301 32.78 -28.97 -9.54
CA GLY A 301 33.11 -27.94 -10.52
C GLY A 301 32.20 -27.96 -11.75
N ASN A 302 32.45 -27.01 -12.66
CA ASN A 302 31.80 -27.02 -13.97
C ASN A 302 32.59 -27.97 -14.88
N ASP A 303 32.03 -29.09 -15.27
CA ASP A 303 32.43 -29.87 -16.44
C ASP A 303 31.90 -29.21 -17.71
#